data_88250e784a281c31c19515cecbd4af59
#
_entry.id   88250e784a281c31c19515cecbd4af59
#
_cell.length_a   1.000
_cell.length_b   1.000
_cell.length_c   1.000
_cell.angle_alpha   90.00
_cell.angle_beta   90.00
_cell.angle_gamma   90.00
#
_symmetry.space_group_name_H-M   'P 1'
#
loop_
_entity.id
_entity.type
_entity.pdbx_description
1 polymer ?
#
loop_
_entity_poly.entity_id
_entity_poly.type
_entity_poly.pdbx_seq_one_letter_code
_entity_poly.pdbx_strand_id
1 'polypeptide(L)'
;MFIASFIIQYFLMTPIMVNKYIYITNNIGKVYMSIIMALFMIFIEIIMHDQSYQIFSLYWYIGLLICISIFIYLYRNQVAINDKQYLEGMIEHHSMALLTSEEILKKTDDYDIAKLAKNIIQTQSDELNTMKNLLIK
;
A
#
# COMPACT_ATOMS: atom_id res chain seq x y z
N MET A 1 12.63 15.79 -0.74
CA MET A 1 11.94 14.62 -1.37
C MET A 1 11.30 13.67 -0.35
N PHE A 2 12.02 13.13 0.67
CA PHE A 2 11.50 12.12 1.60
C PHE A 2 10.14 12.46 2.24
N ILE A 3 10.01 13.61 2.90
CA ILE A 3 8.78 14.01 3.60
C ILE A 3 7.61 14.13 2.62
N ALA A 4 7.83 14.76 1.45
CA ALA A 4 6.78 14.90 0.44
C ALA A 4 6.29 13.53 -0.08
N SER A 5 7.21 12.64 -0.43
CA SER A 5 6.88 11.29 -0.90
C SER A 5 6.16 10.46 0.17
N PHE A 6 6.59 10.56 1.43
CA PHE A 6 5.92 9.92 2.55
C PHE A 6 4.47 10.41 2.72
N ILE A 7 4.27 11.74 2.71
CA ILE A 7 2.94 12.35 2.84
C ILE A 7 2.03 11.92 1.68
N ILE A 8 2.53 11.96 0.45
CA ILE A 8 1.76 11.55 -0.72
C ILE A 8 1.33 10.09 -0.59
N GLN A 9 2.26 9.20 -0.30
CA GLN A 9 1.96 7.76 -0.18
C GLN A 9 1.00 7.47 0.97
N TYR A 10 1.21 8.06 2.13
CA TYR A 10 0.43 7.76 3.33
C TYR A 10 -0.98 8.38 3.30
N PHE A 11 -1.09 9.64 2.91
CA PHE A 11 -2.34 10.40 3.03
C PHE A 11 -3.12 10.52 1.72
N LEU A 12 -2.46 10.58 0.55
CA LEU A 12 -3.14 10.84 -0.71
C LEU A 12 -3.44 9.57 -1.49
N MET A 13 -2.56 8.55 -1.44
CA MET A 13 -2.77 7.33 -2.23
C MET A 13 -3.92 6.48 -1.69
N THR A 14 -4.03 6.33 -0.37
CA THR A 14 -5.09 5.50 0.22
C THR A 14 -6.50 5.97 -0.13
N PRO A 15 -6.88 7.26 0.00
CA PRO A 15 -8.19 7.74 -0.41
C PRO A 15 -8.55 7.49 -1.87
N ILE A 16 -7.55 7.46 -2.75
CA ILE A 16 -7.74 7.18 -4.18
C ILE A 16 -8.03 5.70 -4.42
N MET A 17 -7.45 4.81 -3.61
CA MET A 17 -7.49 3.36 -3.84
C MET A 17 -8.65 2.65 -3.16
N VAL A 18 -9.21 3.18 -2.07
CA VAL A 18 -10.30 2.54 -1.33
C VAL A 18 -11.67 2.82 -1.94
N ASN A 19 -12.60 1.87 -1.83
CA ASN A 19 -13.97 2.03 -2.33
C ASN A 19 -14.75 3.10 -1.56
N LYS A 20 -14.60 3.14 -0.22
CA LYS A 20 -15.25 4.13 0.65
C LYS A 20 -14.26 4.68 1.67
N TYR A 21 -14.35 5.98 1.94
CA TYR A 21 -13.45 6.66 2.91
C TYR A 21 -13.52 6.09 4.33
N ILE A 22 -14.63 5.45 4.71
CA ILE A 22 -14.78 4.79 6.02
C ILE A 22 -13.83 3.60 6.22
N TYR A 23 -13.23 3.10 5.15
CA TYR A 23 -12.27 1.99 5.18
C TYR A 23 -10.81 2.44 5.29
N ILE A 24 -10.57 3.75 5.31
CA ILE A 24 -9.23 4.29 5.56
C ILE A 24 -8.86 4.06 7.01
N THR A 25 -7.74 3.39 7.24
CA THR A 25 -7.22 3.07 8.55
C THR A 25 -5.79 3.59 8.74
N ASN A 26 -5.30 3.57 9.97
CA ASN A 26 -3.93 3.95 10.30
C ASN A 26 -3.19 2.72 10.82
N ASN A 27 -2.55 1.98 9.91
CA ASN A 27 -1.83 0.77 10.26
C ASN A 27 -0.32 0.89 10.00
N ILE A 28 0.48 0.11 10.74
CA ILE A 28 1.95 0.13 10.65
C ILE A 28 2.42 -0.36 9.26
N GLY A 29 1.71 -1.30 8.65
CA GLY A 29 2.03 -1.78 7.30
C GLY A 29 2.05 -0.65 6.27
N LYS A 30 1.06 0.26 6.35
CA LYS A 30 0.99 1.46 5.52
C LYS A 30 2.16 2.42 5.79
N VAL A 31 2.59 2.56 7.05
CA VAL A 31 3.78 3.34 7.40
C VAL A 31 5.03 2.76 6.74
N TYR A 32 5.24 1.44 6.84
CA TYR A 32 6.38 0.78 6.19
C TYR A 32 6.40 1.00 4.68
N MET A 33 5.26 0.81 4.01
CA MET A 33 5.14 1.04 2.56
C MET A 33 5.44 2.50 2.19
N SER A 34 4.97 3.46 3.00
CA SER A 34 5.24 4.89 2.78
C SER A 34 6.71 5.24 2.96
N ILE A 35 7.39 4.64 3.93
CA ILE A 35 8.84 4.81 4.14
C ILE A 35 9.62 4.18 2.97
N ILE A 36 9.29 2.97 2.55
CA ILE A 36 9.94 2.29 1.43
C ILE A 36 9.81 3.15 0.16
N MET A 37 8.62 3.66 -0.14
CA MET A 37 8.39 4.54 -1.29
C MET A 37 9.23 5.83 -1.20
N ALA A 38 9.27 6.44 -0.01
CA ALA A 38 10.07 7.65 0.20
C ALA A 38 11.59 7.39 0.03
N LEU A 39 12.09 6.24 0.49
CA LEU A 39 13.49 5.84 0.30
C LEU A 39 13.82 5.59 -1.18
N PHE A 40 12.93 4.96 -1.94
CA PHE A 40 13.11 4.81 -3.39
C PHE A 40 13.15 6.16 -4.11
N MET A 41 12.34 7.13 -3.69
CA MET A 41 12.37 8.48 -4.27
C MET A 41 13.69 9.20 -3.98
N ILE A 42 14.28 9.04 -2.78
CA ILE A 42 15.62 9.55 -2.49
C ILE A 42 16.67 8.83 -3.36
N PHE A 43 16.54 7.52 -3.53
CA PHE A 43 17.47 6.76 -4.35
C PHE A 43 17.51 7.28 -5.80
N ILE A 44 16.33 7.55 -6.38
CA ILE A 44 16.23 8.17 -7.72
C ILE A 44 16.82 9.57 -7.72
N GLU A 45 16.57 10.41 -6.68
CA GLU A 45 17.11 11.76 -6.57
C GLU A 45 18.65 11.76 -6.56
N ILE A 46 19.27 10.81 -5.83
CA ILE A 46 20.74 10.69 -5.82
C ILE A 46 21.28 10.27 -7.17
N ILE A 47 20.61 9.36 -7.88
CA ILE A 47 21.02 8.98 -9.26
C ILE A 47 20.98 10.20 -10.16
N MET A 48 19.92 10.99 -10.13
CA MET A 48 19.79 12.19 -10.96
C MET A 48 20.83 13.26 -10.60
N HIS A 49 21.10 13.45 -9.30
CA HIS A 49 22.14 14.35 -8.82
C HIS A 49 23.52 13.92 -9.31
N ASP A 50 23.89 12.67 -9.09
CA ASP A 50 25.20 12.15 -9.48
C ASP A 50 25.42 12.21 -10.99
N GLN A 51 24.37 11.94 -11.78
CA GLN A 51 24.42 12.09 -13.23
C GLN A 51 24.61 13.56 -13.66
N SER A 52 23.97 14.51 -12.98
CA SER A 52 24.08 15.93 -13.31
C SER A 52 25.46 16.52 -12.98
N TYR A 53 26.05 16.06 -11.88
CA TYR A 53 27.37 16.55 -11.42
C TYR A 53 28.55 15.65 -11.81
N GLN A 54 28.28 14.54 -12.54
CA GLN A 54 29.26 13.54 -12.95
C GLN A 54 30.12 13.00 -11.78
N ILE A 55 29.46 12.78 -10.64
CA ILE A 55 30.04 12.19 -9.43
C ILE A 55 29.44 10.81 -9.17
N PHE A 56 30.02 10.05 -8.26
CA PHE A 56 29.47 8.76 -7.85
C PHE A 56 29.45 8.61 -6.34
N SER A 57 28.30 8.68 -5.76
CA SER A 57 28.07 8.72 -4.30
C SER A 57 27.87 7.31 -3.72
N LEU A 58 28.88 6.41 -3.86
CA LEU A 58 28.81 5.00 -3.49
C LEU A 58 28.27 4.74 -2.08
N TYR A 59 28.70 5.52 -1.09
CA TYR A 59 28.25 5.34 0.30
C TYR A 59 26.75 5.59 0.47
N TRP A 60 26.20 6.56 -0.24
CA TRP A 60 24.75 6.82 -0.23
C TRP A 60 23.95 5.68 -0.86
N TYR A 61 24.42 5.11 -1.98
CA TYR A 61 23.78 3.95 -2.60
C TYR A 61 23.76 2.75 -1.67
N ILE A 62 24.90 2.40 -1.06
CA ILE A 62 24.98 1.28 -0.13
C ILE A 62 24.08 1.52 1.09
N GLY A 63 24.15 2.69 1.70
CA GLY A 63 23.35 3.05 2.88
C GLY A 63 21.84 2.96 2.60
N LEU A 64 21.37 3.51 1.47
CA LEU A 64 19.97 3.45 1.08
C LEU A 64 19.51 2.03 0.76
N LEU A 65 20.31 1.23 0.06
CA LEU A 65 19.95 -0.16 -0.22
C LEU A 65 19.83 -0.99 1.06
N ILE A 66 20.70 -0.76 2.04
CA ILE A 66 20.59 -1.39 3.37
C ILE A 66 19.29 -0.95 4.06
N CYS A 67 19.00 0.37 4.11
CA CYS A 67 17.76 0.89 4.71
C CYS A 67 16.52 0.32 4.04
N ILE A 68 16.45 0.34 2.70
CA ILE A 68 15.33 -0.22 1.94
C ILE A 68 15.16 -1.70 2.27
N SER A 69 16.26 -2.47 2.30
CA SER A 69 16.22 -3.90 2.62
C SER A 69 15.68 -4.18 4.03
N ILE A 70 16.07 -3.35 5.00
CA ILE A 70 15.56 -3.44 6.38
C ILE A 70 14.04 -3.20 6.40
N PHE A 71 13.54 -2.13 5.78
CA PHE A 71 12.11 -1.84 5.78
C PHE A 71 11.29 -2.88 4.99
N ILE A 72 11.83 -3.42 3.90
CA ILE A 72 11.22 -4.55 3.19
C ILE A 72 11.13 -5.78 4.11
N TYR A 73 12.21 -6.08 4.85
CA TYR A 73 12.22 -7.18 5.80
C TYR A 73 11.17 -7.00 6.91
N LEU A 74 11.09 -5.80 7.51
CA LEU A 74 10.11 -5.46 8.55
C LEU A 74 8.67 -5.63 8.04
N TYR A 75 8.39 -5.15 6.83
CA TYR A 75 7.08 -5.28 6.21
C TYR A 75 6.72 -6.73 5.90
N ARG A 76 7.62 -7.48 5.26
CA ARG A 76 7.36 -8.87 4.87
C ARG A 76 7.18 -9.82 6.05
N ASN A 77 7.86 -9.56 7.15
CA ASN A 77 7.74 -10.35 8.37
C ASN A 77 6.70 -9.78 9.36
N GLN A 78 5.93 -8.77 8.95
CA GLN A 78 4.87 -8.16 9.74
C GLN A 78 5.34 -7.74 11.15
N VAL A 79 6.59 -7.23 11.26
CA VAL A 79 7.20 -6.85 12.54
C VAL A 79 6.39 -5.72 13.17
N ALA A 80 6.13 -5.82 14.47
CA ALA A 80 5.30 -4.90 15.25
C ALA A 80 3.84 -4.74 14.77
N ILE A 81 3.36 -5.62 13.89
CA ILE A 81 1.96 -5.68 13.47
C ILE A 81 1.23 -6.68 14.38
N ASN A 82 0.30 -6.18 15.17
CA ASN A 82 -0.60 -6.98 16.01
C ASN A 82 -1.93 -7.26 15.28
N ASP A 83 -2.82 -8.05 15.90
CA ASP A 83 -4.10 -8.45 15.30
C ASP A 83 -4.94 -7.26 14.83
N LYS A 84 -5.01 -6.19 15.63
CA LYS A 84 -5.71 -4.95 15.26
C LYS A 84 -5.09 -4.30 14.02
N GLN A 85 -3.78 -4.13 13.99
CA GLN A 85 -3.05 -3.55 12.86
C GLN A 85 -3.19 -4.40 11.59
N TYR A 86 -3.20 -5.73 11.75
CA TYR A 86 -3.48 -6.66 10.67
C TYR A 86 -4.88 -6.45 10.09
N LEU A 87 -5.92 -6.44 10.95
CA LEU A 87 -7.30 -6.25 10.52
C LEU A 87 -7.50 -4.89 9.84
N GLU A 88 -6.93 -3.82 10.40
CA GLU A 88 -6.97 -2.48 9.79
C GLU A 88 -6.32 -2.46 8.40
N GLY A 89 -5.17 -3.08 8.23
CA GLY A 89 -4.52 -3.20 6.92
C GLY A 89 -5.32 -4.03 5.92
N MET A 90 -5.91 -5.14 6.37
CA MET A 90 -6.74 -6.00 5.53
C MET A 90 -8.05 -5.31 5.10
N ILE A 91 -8.67 -4.50 5.95
CA ILE A 91 -9.85 -3.70 5.60
C ILE A 91 -9.54 -2.74 4.43
N GLU A 92 -8.43 -2.02 4.47
CA GLU A 92 -8.01 -1.18 3.34
C GLU A 92 -7.80 -2.02 2.07
N HIS A 93 -7.08 -3.14 2.18
CA HIS A 93 -6.77 -4.01 1.04
C HIS A 93 -8.03 -4.58 0.36
N HIS A 94 -8.98 -5.09 1.16
CA HIS A 94 -10.24 -5.63 0.64
C HIS A 94 -11.12 -4.52 0.02
N SER A 95 -11.09 -3.32 0.57
CA SER A 95 -11.77 -2.16 -0.01
C SER A 95 -11.24 -1.78 -1.40
N MET A 96 -9.94 -1.94 -1.65
CA MET A 96 -9.34 -1.73 -2.98
C MET A 96 -9.85 -2.78 -3.99
N ALA A 97 -9.96 -4.04 -3.57
CA ALA A 97 -10.50 -5.10 -4.42
C ALA A 97 -11.97 -4.87 -4.77
N LEU A 98 -12.77 -4.34 -3.83
CA LEU A 98 -14.16 -3.94 -4.11
C LEU A 98 -14.22 -2.85 -5.18
N LEU A 99 -13.45 -1.76 -5.02
CA LEU A 99 -13.43 -0.66 -5.99
C LEU A 99 -13.12 -1.16 -7.39
N THR A 100 -12.05 -1.92 -7.54
CA THR A 100 -11.61 -2.41 -8.86
C THR A 100 -12.60 -3.39 -9.49
N SER A 101 -13.20 -4.27 -8.68
CA SER A 101 -14.18 -5.25 -9.16
C SER A 101 -15.52 -4.61 -9.54
N GLU A 102 -15.98 -3.61 -8.79
CA GLU A 102 -17.17 -2.83 -9.13
C GLU A 102 -16.97 -2.05 -10.44
N GLU A 103 -15.80 -1.46 -10.65
CA GLU A 103 -15.51 -0.69 -11.86
C GLU A 103 -15.31 -1.56 -13.10
N ILE A 104 -14.65 -2.72 -13.00
CA ILE A 104 -14.52 -3.62 -14.15
C ILE A 104 -15.87 -4.21 -14.55
N LEU A 105 -16.75 -4.48 -13.59
CA LEU A 105 -18.09 -5.01 -13.86
C LEU A 105 -18.96 -4.08 -14.73
N LYS A 106 -18.69 -2.76 -14.72
CA LYS A 106 -19.39 -1.77 -15.54
C LYS A 106 -18.88 -1.73 -16.99
N LYS A 107 -17.73 -2.34 -17.26
CA LYS A 107 -16.99 -2.17 -18.53
C LYS A 107 -16.79 -3.47 -19.29
N THR A 108 -16.84 -4.62 -18.61
CA THR A 108 -16.56 -5.90 -19.23
C THR A 108 -17.79 -6.47 -19.92
N ASP A 109 -17.60 -6.93 -21.15
CA ASP A 109 -18.59 -7.73 -21.89
C ASP A 109 -18.30 -9.24 -21.77
N ASP A 110 -17.19 -9.62 -21.12
CA ASP A 110 -16.80 -11.01 -20.90
C ASP A 110 -17.56 -11.61 -19.71
N TYR A 111 -18.29 -12.69 -20.00
CA TYR A 111 -19.11 -13.36 -18.99
C TYR A 111 -18.29 -13.92 -17.82
N ASP A 112 -17.12 -14.53 -18.09
CA ASP A 112 -16.29 -15.14 -17.04
C ASP A 112 -15.64 -14.09 -16.15
N ILE A 113 -15.19 -12.98 -16.74
CA ILE A 113 -14.69 -11.82 -15.99
C ILE A 113 -15.80 -11.21 -15.13
N ALA A 114 -16.99 -11.02 -15.69
CA ALA A 114 -18.13 -10.48 -14.95
C ALA A 114 -18.54 -11.40 -13.78
N LYS A 115 -18.55 -12.71 -14.00
CA LYS A 115 -18.82 -13.70 -12.95
C LYS A 115 -17.77 -13.67 -11.84
N LEU A 116 -16.49 -13.63 -12.20
CA LEU A 116 -15.39 -13.53 -11.23
C LEU A 116 -15.49 -12.24 -10.41
N ALA A 117 -15.71 -11.09 -11.06
CA ALA A 117 -15.84 -9.81 -10.38
C ALA A 117 -17.01 -9.80 -9.38
N LYS A 118 -18.17 -10.38 -9.73
CA LYS A 118 -19.29 -10.54 -8.78
C LYS A 118 -18.93 -11.40 -7.58
N ASN A 119 -18.22 -12.50 -7.79
CA ASN A 119 -17.78 -13.37 -6.69
C ASN A 119 -16.81 -12.64 -5.76
N ILE A 120 -15.85 -11.88 -6.32
CA ILE A 120 -14.91 -11.07 -5.54
C ILE A 120 -15.68 -10.04 -4.71
N ILE A 121 -16.61 -9.29 -5.30
CA ILE A 121 -17.42 -8.30 -4.59
C ILE A 121 -18.14 -8.93 -3.40
N GLN A 122 -18.80 -10.07 -3.60
CA GLN A 122 -19.52 -10.75 -2.54
C GLN A 122 -18.58 -11.20 -1.40
N THR A 123 -17.53 -11.94 -1.75
CA THR A 123 -16.57 -12.48 -0.77
C THR A 123 -15.88 -11.38 0.01
N GLN A 124 -15.38 -10.35 -0.68
CA GLN A 124 -14.66 -9.24 -0.04
C GLN A 124 -15.57 -8.40 0.86
N SER A 125 -16.86 -8.25 0.49
CA SER A 125 -17.84 -7.56 1.33
C SER A 125 -18.13 -8.33 2.63
N ASP A 126 -18.26 -9.64 2.56
CA ASP A 126 -18.52 -10.51 3.71
C ASP A 126 -17.30 -10.53 4.67
N GLU A 127 -16.10 -10.61 4.11
CA GLU A 127 -14.84 -10.54 4.87
C GLU A 127 -14.65 -9.17 5.54
N LEU A 128 -14.96 -8.07 4.85
CA LEU A 128 -14.92 -6.71 5.43
C LEU A 128 -15.86 -6.59 6.63
N ASN A 129 -17.08 -7.11 6.54
CA ASN A 129 -18.02 -7.09 7.65
C ASN A 129 -17.51 -7.92 8.82
N THR A 130 -16.92 -9.08 8.55
CA THR A 130 -16.33 -9.96 9.57
C THR A 130 -15.17 -9.27 10.29
N MET A 131 -14.23 -8.66 9.55
CA MET A 131 -13.09 -7.93 10.12
C MET A 131 -13.53 -6.74 10.97
N LYS A 132 -14.54 -5.98 10.53
CA LYS A 132 -15.11 -4.89 11.34
C LYS A 132 -15.71 -5.38 12.64
N ASN A 133 -16.43 -6.49 12.62
CA ASN A 133 -17.01 -7.06 13.83
C ASN A 133 -15.95 -7.55 14.82
N LEU A 134 -14.81 -8.05 14.30
CA LEU A 134 -13.66 -8.43 15.13
C LEU A 134 -12.95 -7.24 15.77
N LEU A 135 -12.92 -6.08 15.12
CA LEU A 135 -12.33 -4.85 15.67
C LEU A 135 -13.15 -4.22 16.81
N ILE A 136 -14.44 -4.53 16.92
CA ILE A 136 -15.34 -3.96 17.92
C ILE A 136 -15.38 -4.84 19.20
N LYS A 137 -14.87 -6.08 19.13
CA LYS A 137 -14.75 -6.97 20.29
C LYS A 137 -13.57 -6.61 21.18
#